data_9792f19794e83f2e8ba4c739cc799176
#
_entry.id   9792f19794e83f2e8ba4c739cc799176
#
_cell.length_a   1.000
_cell.length_b   1.000
_cell.length_c   1.000
_cell.angle_alpha   90.00
_cell.angle_beta   90.00
_cell.angle_gamma   90.00
#
_symmetry.space_group_name_H-M   'P 1'
#
loop_
_entity.id
_entity.type
_entity.pdbx_description
1 polymer ?
#
loop_
_entity_poly.entity_id
_entity_poly.type
_entity_poly.pdbx_seq_one_letter_code
_entity_poly.pdbx_strand_id
1 'polypeptide(L)'
;MFLTAYRKIIDSAVARKPQVAILVDFPEFNLKLAKSLKKRGFTVVYYISPQLWAWRRYRIRTIRRHVDLLLTILPFEKDWYARRGVGNVEYVGNPLAAEVHPNGGRSDFCERHGLDPARPVIALLPGSRRKEFVRILPVLIGAAKLLYADDASRQFVIPIAHERHLPDVTKIIEVTGTKSTGMPDDLAVVVDETYDALNAADAAAVTSGTATLETGIIGTPMVIVYATSGLNYVLLRPLISVEHYGLINLIAGRKVAKELIQRELSPQSVAAEL
;
A
#
# COMPACT_ATOMS: atom_id res chain seq x y z
N MET A 1 1.91 -27.32 0.60
CA MET A 1 2.31 -26.36 -0.47
C MET A 1 3.65 -25.66 -0.17
N PHE A 2 3.82 -24.89 0.90
CA PHE A 2 5.09 -24.19 1.19
C PHE A 2 6.32 -25.10 1.40
N LEU A 3 6.19 -26.21 2.11
CA LEU A 3 7.28 -27.16 2.32
C LEU A 3 7.76 -27.82 1.02
N THR A 4 6.83 -28.11 0.11
CA THR A 4 7.14 -28.70 -1.21
C THR A 4 7.90 -27.70 -2.08
N ALA A 5 7.43 -26.45 -2.13
CA ALA A 5 8.12 -25.37 -2.85
C ALA A 5 9.53 -25.12 -2.29
N TYR A 6 9.65 -25.07 -0.96
CA TYR A 6 10.93 -24.89 -0.27
C TYR A 6 11.95 -25.98 -0.65
N ARG A 7 11.54 -27.26 -0.59
CA ARG A 7 12.41 -28.38 -0.97
C ARG A 7 12.82 -28.30 -2.45
N LYS A 8 11.86 -28.09 -3.35
CA LYS A 8 12.13 -27.95 -4.80
C LYS A 8 13.15 -26.85 -5.10
N ILE A 9 13.06 -25.69 -4.43
CA ILE A 9 14.02 -24.60 -4.63
C ILE A 9 15.41 -25.00 -4.15
N ILE A 10 15.53 -25.61 -2.98
CA ILE A 10 16.82 -26.09 -2.45
C ILE A 10 17.43 -27.15 -3.38
N ASP A 11 16.64 -28.14 -3.80
CA ASP A 11 17.09 -29.22 -4.68
C ASP A 11 17.53 -28.64 -6.04
N SER A 12 16.78 -27.70 -6.58
CA SER A 12 17.14 -27.00 -7.81
C SER A 12 18.42 -26.19 -7.67
N ALA A 13 18.61 -25.48 -6.55
CA ALA A 13 19.83 -24.74 -6.30
C ALA A 13 21.06 -25.66 -6.18
N VAL A 14 20.91 -26.80 -5.50
CA VAL A 14 21.99 -27.80 -5.38
C VAL A 14 22.34 -28.41 -6.74
N ALA A 15 21.34 -28.72 -7.56
CA ALA A 15 21.55 -29.30 -8.88
C ALA A 15 22.18 -28.32 -9.88
N ARG A 16 21.73 -27.04 -9.85
CA ARG A 16 22.15 -26.01 -10.82
C ARG A 16 23.41 -25.24 -10.39
N LYS A 17 23.77 -25.27 -9.11
CA LYS A 17 24.94 -24.61 -8.51
C LYS A 17 25.06 -23.13 -8.94
N PRO A 18 24.03 -22.29 -8.75
CA PRO A 18 24.11 -20.87 -9.11
C PRO A 18 25.20 -20.19 -8.29
N GLN A 19 25.87 -19.19 -8.88
CA GLN A 19 26.84 -18.36 -8.19
C GLN A 19 26.20 -17.51 -7.10
N VAL A 20 24.96 -17.02 -7.34
CA VAL A 20 24.21 -16.15 -6.45
C VAL A 20 22.73 -16.58 -6.41
N ALA A 21 22.17 -16.56 -5.23
CA ALA A 21 20.74 -16.71 -5.00
C ALA A 21 20.14 -15.36 -4.59
N ILE A 22 19.27 -14.81 -5.43
CA ILE A 22 18.56 -13.55 -5.14
C ILE A 22 17.18 -13.88 -4.59
N LEU A 23 16.91 -13.45 -3.36
CA LEU A 23 15.64 -13.63 -2.66
C LEU A 23 14.90 -12.30 -2.61
N VAL A 24 13.68 -12.26 -3.15
CA VAL A 24 12.91 -11.03 -3.27
C VAL A 24 11.76 -11.04 -2.26
N ASP A 25 11.73 -10.02 -1.35
CA ASP A 25 10.66 -9.83 -0.35
C ASP A 25 10.25 -11.12 0.40
N PHE A 26 8.99 -11.29 0.76
CA PHE A 26 8.35 -12.46 1.37
C PHE A 26 9.15 -13.07 2.55
N PRO A 27 9.36 -12.33 3.65
CA PRO A 27 10.32 -12.67 4.70
C PRO A 27 10.01 -13.95 5.47
N GLU A 28 8.75 -14.37 5.54
CA GLU A 28 8.36 -15.61 6.22
C GLU A 28 8.99 -16.85 5.59
N PHE A 29 9.13 -16.83 4.29
CA PHE A 29 9.68 -17.92 3.49
C PHE A 29 11.17 -17.70 3.21
N ASN A 30 11.51 -16.51 2.69
CA ASN A 30 12.85 -16.23 2.17
C ASN A 30 13.92 -16.16 3.25
N LEU A 31 13.63 -15.75 4.49
CA LEU A 31 14.61 -15.82 5.57
C LEU A 31 14.97 -17.25 5.98
N LYS A 32 14.02 -18.21 5.87
CA LYS A 32 14.31 -19.63 6.07
C LYS A 32 15.13 -20.18 4.91
N LEU A 33 14.80 -19.78 3.69
CA LEU A 33 15.52 -20.17 2.48
C LEU A 33 16.96 -19.64 2.51
N ALA A 34 17.17 -18.35 2.85
CA ALA A 34 18.48 -17.74 3.04
C ALA A 34 19.37 -18.56 3.97
N LYS A 35 18.84 -18.95 5.14
CA LYS A 35 19.56 -19.79 6.10
C LYS A 35 19.99 -21.12 5.50
N SER A 36 19.14 -21.77 4.71
CA SER A 36 19.44 -23.08 4.13
C SER A 36 20.39 -23.01 2.95
N LEU A 37 20.28 -21.98 2.13
CA LEU A 37 21.20 -21.73 1.02
C LEU A 37 22.58 -21.37 1.55
N LYS A 38 22.66 -20.45 2.51
CA LYS A 38 23.95 -20.06 3.14
C LYS A 38 24.68 -21.22 3.77
N LYS A 39 23.97 -22.11 4.46
CA LYS A 39 24.57 -23.35 5.05
C LYS A 39 25.15 -24.31 4.00
N ARG A 40 24.73 -24.19 2.74
CA ARG A 40 25.22 -24.97 1.60
C ARG A 40 26.28 -24.25 0.79
N GLY A 41 26.76 -23.10 1.29
CA GLY A 41 27.83 -22.34 0.65
C GLY A 41 27.38 -21.38 -0.46
N PHE A 42 26.08 -21.19 -0.69
CA PHE A 42 25.61 -20.24 -1.70
C PHE A 42 25.75 -18.80 -1.22
N THR A 43 26.08 -17.90 -2.15
CA THR A 43 26.00 -16.45 -1.93
C THR A 43 24.52 -16.03 -1.98
N VAL A 44 24.07 -15.31 -0.96
CA VAL A 44 22.67 -14.90 -0.81
C VAL A 44 22.56 -13.38 -0.86
N VAL A 45 21.85 -12.87 -1.86
CA VAL A 45 21.43 -11.48 -1.96
C VAL A 45 19.95 -11.40 -1.58
N TYR A 46 19.57 -10.44 -0.76
CA TYR A 46 18.18 -10.23 -0.38
C TYR A 46 17.72 -8.86 -0.88
N TYR A 47 16.78 -8.86 -1.80
CA TYR A 47 16.18 -7.64 -2.38
C TYR A 47 14.81 -7.37 -1.79
N ILE A 48 14.50 -6.11 -1.53
CA ILE A 48 13.34 -5.62 -0.79
C ILE A 48 13.40 -6.12 0.65
N SER A 49 14.18 -5.40 1.46
CA SER A 49 14.45 -5.76 2.85
C SER A 49 13.17 -5.96 3.67
N PRO A 50 13.12 -6.94 4.58
CA PRO A 50 12.00 -7.04 5.51
C PRO A 50 11.89 -5.77 6.36
N GLN A 51 10.66 -5.30 6.58
CA GLN A 51 10.40 -4.11 7.39
C GLN A 51 10.62 -4.38 8.90
N LEU A 52 11.85 -4.77 9.28
CA LEU A 52 12.20 -5.10 10.66
C LEU A 52 12.23 -3.85 11.56
N TRP A 53 12.28 -2.67 11.00
CA TRP A 53 12.13 -1.40 11.69
C TRP A 53 10.70 -1.21 12.23
N ALA A 54 9.70 -1.77 11.56
CA ALA A 54 8.31 -1.72 11.96
C ALA A 54 7.93 -2.84 12.96
N TRP A 55 8.43 -4.07 12.75
CA TRP A 55 8.03 -5.21 13.57
C TRP A 55 9.03 -6.37 13.47
N ARG A 56 8.98 -7.34 14.41
CA ARG A 56 9.81 -8.57 14.44
C ARG A 56 11.31 -8.30 14.31
N ARG A 57 11.81 -7.29 15.00
CA ARG A 57 13.22 -6.86 15.01
C ARG A 57 14.22 -7.99 15.28
N TYR A 58 13.82 -9.04 16.00
CA TYR A 58 14.67 -10.19 16.31
C TYR A 58 15.20 -10.92 15.08
N ARG A 59 14.52 -10.82 13.93
CA ARG A 59 14.92 -11.41 12.64
C ARG A 59 16.21 -10.82 12.05
N ILE A 60 16.66 -9.69 12.55
CA ILE A 60 17.92 -9.07 12.14
C ILE A 60 19.10 -10.02 12.30
N ARG A 61 19.05 -10.91 13.32
CA ARG A 61 20.05 -11.96 13.53
C ARG A 61 20.16 -12.94 12.36
N THR A 62 19.04 -13.21 11.70
CA THR A 62 19.01 -14.09 10.52
C THR A 62 19.65 -13.39 9.30
N ILE A 63 19.32 -12.12 9.08
CA ILE A 63 19.92 -11.33 8.01
C ILE A 63 21.43 -11.24 8.20
N ARG A 64 21.90 -10.81 9.37
CA ARG A 64 23.32 -10.65 9.67
C ARG A 64 24.14 -11.94 9.47
N ARG A 65 23.53 -13.13 9.68
CA ARG A 65 24.23 -14.42 9.59
C ARG A 65 24.12 -15.11 8.24
N HIS A 66 23.08 -14.79 7.45
CA HIS A 66 22.71 -15.63 6.31
C HIS A 66 22.44 -14.83 5.02
N VAL A 67 22.62 -13.51 5.04
CA VAL A 67 22.49 -12.65 3.86
C VAL A 67 23.85 -12.00 3.61
N ASP A 68 24.41 -12.18 2.42
CA ASP A 68 25.70 -11.62 2.05
C ASP A 68 25.58 -10.17 1.59
N LEU A 69 24.45 -9.80 0.95
CA LEU A 69 24.14 -8.45 0.56
C LEU A 69 22.63 -8.21 0.71
N LEU A 70 22.27 -7.17 1.45
CA LEU A 70 20.90 -6.72 1.63
C LEU A 70 20.65 -5.47 0.80
N LEU A 71 19.70 -5.55 -0.13
CA LEU A 71 19.29 -4.43 -0.96
C LEU A 71 17.98 -3.85 -0.43
N THR A 72 18.02 -2.59 0.00
CA THR A 72 16.90 -1.87 0.61
C THR A 72 16.27 -0.90 -0.39
N ILE A 73 14.97 -0.67 -0.25
CA ILE A 73 14.19 0.20 -1.14
C ILE A 73 13.68 1.48 -0.47
N LEU A 74 13.87 1.61 0.86
CA LEU A 74 13.51 2.83 1.58
C LEU A 74 14.79 3.55 2.04
N PRO A 75 14.87 4.88 1.92
CA PRO A 75 16.13 5.61 2.11
C PRO A 75 16.71 5.48 3.52
N PHE A 76 15.88 5.36 4.54
CA PHE A 76 16.30 5.25 5.94
C PHE A 76 16.74 3.83 6.36
N GLU A 77 16.44 2.80 5.56
CA GLU A 77 16.70 1.40 5.93
C GLU A 77 18.19 1.07 6.01
N LYS A 78 19.02 1.60 5.08
CA LYS A 78 20.46 1.37 5.09
C LYS A 78 21.06 1.75 6.44
N ASP A 79 20.79 2.96 6.91
CA ASP A 79 21.27 3.44 8.20
C ASP A 79 20.66 2.70 9.39
N TRP A 80 19.38 2.31 9.27
CA TRP A 80 18.71 1.56 10.31
C TRP A 80 19.36 0.18 10.53
N TYR A 81 19.71 -0.51 9.44
CA TYR A 81 20.40 -1.81 9.49
C TYR A 81 21.85 -1.65 9.93
N ALA A 82 22.58 -0.67 9.41
CA ALA A 82 23.98 -0.41 9.76
C ALA A 82 24.15 -0.16 11.26
N ARG A 83 23.29 0.69 11.86
CA ARG A 83 23.29 0.94 13.33
C ARG A 83 23.02 -0.30 14.17
N ARG A 84 22.60 -1.41 13.57
CA ARG A 84 22.32 -2.70 14.24
C ARG A 84 23.28 -3.81 13.84
N GLY A 85 24.43 -3.43 13.27
CA GLY A 85 25.53 -4.34 12.96
C GLY A 85 25.29 -5.19 11.70
N VAL A 86 24.50 -4.69 10.73
CA VAL A 86 24.40 -5.24 9.38
C VAL A 86 25.07 -4.25 8.45
N GLY A 87 26.34 -4.49 8.09
CA GLY A 87 27.16 -3.56 7.30
C GLY A 87 27.07 -3.78 5.78
N ASN A 88 26.62 -4.94 5.36
CA ASN A 88 26.48 -5.33 3.95
C ASN A 88 25.08 -4.94 3.40
N VAL A 89 24.76 -3.66 3.48
CA VAL A 89 23.45 -3.10 3.09
C VAL A 89 23.65 -1.98 2.07
N GLU A 90 22.92 -2.06 0.96
CA GLU A 90 22.87 -1.02 -0.05
C GLU A 90 21.44 -0.53 -0.27
N TYR A 91 21.30 0.78 -0.39
CA TYR A 91 20.06 1.41 -0.83
C TYR A 91 20.07 1.50 -2.35
N VAL A 92 19.10 0.86 -3.00
CA VAL A 92 19.01 0.76 -4.47
C VAL A 92 17.84 1.55 -5.06
N GLY A 93 17.12 2.28 -4.24
CA GLY A 93 15.91 2.99 -4.65
C GLY A 93 14.66 2.10 -4.62
N ASN A 94 13.50 2.73 -4.68
CA ASN A 94 12.23 2.02 -4.74
C ASN A 94 11.80 1.83 -6.20
N PRO A 95 11.51 0.59 -6.64
CA PRO A 95 11.08 0.32 -8.02
C PRO A 95 9.83 1.10 -8.43
N LEU A 96 8.94 1.42 -7.49
CA LEU A 96 7.76 2.24 -7.77
C LEU A 96 8.09 3.60 -8.38
N ALA A 97 9.27 4.16 -8.09
CA ALA A 97 9.67 5.45 -8.66
C ALA A 97 9.79 5.43 -10.20
N ALA A 98 10.03 4.25 -10.78
CA ALA A 98 10.08 4.06 -12.23
C ALA A 98 8.80 3.47 -12.83
N GLU A 99 7.99 2.80 -12.00
CA GLU A 99 6.80 2.07 -12.46
C GLU A 99 5.52 2.90 -12.34
N VAL A 100 5.46 3.82 -11.37
CA VAL A 100 4.25 4.62 -11.12
C VAL A 100 4.21 5.82 -12.06
N HIS A 101 3.38 5.72 -13.08
CA HIS A 101 3.07 6.79 -14.01
C HIS A 101 1.66 6.61 -14.55
N PRO A 102 0.88 7.68 -14.76
CA PRO A 102 -0.40 7.60 -15.45
C PRO A 102 -0.20 7.28 -16.94
N ASN A 103 -1.17 6.60 -17.54
CA ASN A 103 -1.16 6.29 -18.97
C ASN A 103 -1.81 7.38 -19.82
N GLY A 104 -2.66 8.23 -19.21
CA GLY A 104 -3.41 9.27 -19.89
C GLY A 104 -3.55 10.56 -19.11
N GLY A 105 -4.09 11.58 -19.78
CA GLY A 105 -4.43 12.87 -19.19
C GLY A 105 -5.74 12.84 -18.41
N ARG A 106 -5.97 13.89 -17.60
CA ARG A 106 -7.22 14.08 -16.83
C ARG A 106 -8.46 14.08 -17.73
N SER A 107 -8.44 14.82 -18.85
CA SER A 107 -9.59 14.92 -19.75
C SER A 107 -9.99 13.57 -20.32
N ASP A 108 -9.02 12.81 -20.84
CA ASP A 108 -9.27 11.49 -21.43
C ASP A 108 -9.82 10.49 -20.40
N PHE A 109 -9.31 10.54 -19.17
CA PHE A 109 -9.80 9.70 -18.09
C PHE A 109 -11.24 10.08 -17.71
N CYS A 110 -11.51 11.35 -17.48
CA CYS A 110 -12.83 11.84 -17.09
C CYS A 110 -13.89 11.51 -18.15
N GLU A 111 -13.59 11.77 -19.43
CA GLU A 111 -14.52 11.47 -20.54
C GLU A 111 -14.86 9.98 -20.62
N ARG A 112 -13.87 9.10 -20.50
CA ARG A 112 -14.08 7.62 -20.52
C ARG A 112 -14.97 7.14 -19.39
N HIS A 113 -14.96 7.84 -18.26
CA HIS A 113 -15.67 7.40 -17.06
C HIS A 113 -16.92 8.26 -16.74
N GLY A 114 -17.33 9.12 -17.66
CA GLY A 114 -18.53 9.95 -17.52
C GLY A 114 -18.39 11.05 -16.46
N LEU A 115 -17.14 11.49 -16.20
CA LEU A 115 -16.81 12.61 -15.32
C LEU A 115 -16.54 13.88 -16.16
N ASP A 116 -16.77 15.03 -15.56
CA ASP A 116 -16.47 16.33 -16.18
C ASP A 116 -15.04 16.77 -15.75
N PRO A 117 -14.08 16.91 -16.67
CA PRO A 117 -12.70 17.31 -16.33
C PRO A 117 -12.60 18.73 -15.76
N ALA A 118 -13.62 19.58 -15.94
CA ALA A 118 -13.65 20.93 -15.39
C ALA A 118 -14.15 21.00 -13.94
N ARG A 119 -14.73 19.92 -13.42
CA ARG A 119 -15.25 19.82 -12.06
C ARG A 119 -14.25 19.12 -11.13
N PRO A 120 -14.26 19.40 -9.81
CA PRO A 120 -13.40 18.71 -8.84
C PRO A 120 -13.64 17.20 -8.82
N VAL A 121 -12.57 16.42 -8.87
CA VAL A 121 -12.59 14.95 -8.78
C VAL A 121 -11.87 14.50 -7.51
N ILE A 122 -12.51 13.63 -6.73
CA ILE A 122 -11.96 13.08 -5.49
C ILE A 122 -11.81 11.57 -5.64
N ALA A 123 -10.58 11.08 -5.45
CA ALA A 123 -10.29 9.65 -5.51
C ALA A 123 -10.44 8.99 -4.13
N LEU A 124 -11.16 7.89 -4.09
CA LEU A 124 -11.45 7.12 -2.87
C LEU A 124 -10.82 5.73 -3.00
N LEU A 125 -9.66 5.51 -2.38
CA LEU A 125 -8.90 4.26 -2.45
C LEU A 125 -9.14 3.40 -1.19
N PRO A 126 -10.11 2.46 -1.22
CA PRO A 126 -10.52 1.72 -0.03
C PRO A 126 -9.58 0.57 0.35
N GLY A 127 -8.50 0.37 -0.41
CA GLY A 127 -7.54 -0.71 -0.24
C GLY A 127 -7.71 -1.84 -1.26
N SER A 128 -6.70 -2.70 -1.35
CA SER A 128 -6.62 -3.78 -2.35
C SER A 128 -7.14 -5.13 -1.84
N ARG A 129 -7.39 -5.26 -0.53
CA ARG A 129 -7.84 -6.51 0.09
C ARG A 129 -9.27 -6.42 0.56
N ARG A 130 -10.03 -7.51 0.38
CA ARG A 130 -11.44 -7.59 0.80
C ARG A 130 -11.67 -7.13 2.25
N LYS A 131 -10.76 -7.49 3.17
CA LYS A 131 -10.87 -7.10 4.59
C LYS A 131 -10.68 -5.60 4.83
N GLU A 132 -10.01 -4.92 3.93
CA GLU A 132 -9.77 -3.47 3.98
C GLU A 132 -11.02 -2.76 3.45
N PHE A 133 -11.40 -2.98 2.20
CA PHE A 133 -12.50 -2.23 1.61
C PHE A 133 -13.86 -2.48 2.26
N VAL A 134 -14.15 -3.67 2.79
CA VAL A 134 -15.39 -3.90 3.56
C VAL A 134 -15.51 -2.97 4.79
N ARG A 135 -14.39 -2.52 5.37
CA ARG A 135 -14.39 -1.62 6.52
C ARG A 135 -14.25 -0.15 6.15
N ILE A 136 -13.42 0.14 5.17
CA ILE A 136 -13.02 1.50 4.83
C ILE A 136 -14.00 2.12 3.82
N LEU A 137 -14.44 1.38 2.79
CA LEU A 137 -15.31 1.90 1.76
C LEU A 137 -16.62 2.52 2.28
N PRO A 138 -17.34 1.93 3.25
CA PRO A 138 -18.53 2.57 3.81
C PRO A 138 -18.26 3.95 4.41
N VAL A 139 -17.08 4.13 5.03
CA VAL A 139 -16.68 5.43 5.61
C VAL A 139 -16.37 6.43 4.50
N LEU A 140 -15.65 6.01 3.45
CA LEU A 140 -15.34 6.85 2.31
C LEU A 140 -16.60 7.28 1.53
N ILE A 141 -17.56 6.39 1.36
CA ILE A 141 -18.87 6.71 0.76
C ILE A 141 -19.61 7.72 1.66
N GLY A 142 -19.58 7.54 2.98
CA GLY A 142 -20.15 8.50 3.91
C GLY A 142 -19.50 9.88 3.80
N ALA A 143 -18.19 9.96 3.60
CA ALA A 143 -17.47 11.21 3.37
C ALA A 143 -17.84 11.84 2.02
N ALA A 144 -17.95 11.03 0.96
CA ALA A 144 -18.38 11.50 -0.35
C ALA A 144 -19.78 12.16 -0.31
N LYS A 145 -20.71 11.56 0.44
CA LYS A 145 -22.05 12.15 0.64
C LYS A 145 -22.01 13.51 1.33
N LEU A 146 -21.18 13.66 2.36
CA LEU A 146 -21.00 14.91 3.08
C LEU A 146 -20.39 15.98 2.16
N LEU A 147 -19.39 15.63 1.39
CA LEU A 147 -18.73 16.51 0.44
C LEU A 147 -19.66 16.91 -0.71
N TYR A 148 -20.46 15.99 -1.21
CA TYR A 148 -21.45 16.27 -2.26
C TYR A 148 -22.59 17.14 -1.76
N ALA A 149 -23.04 16.96 -0.54
CA ALA A 149 -24.07 17.78 0.09
C ALA A 149 -23.60 19.22 0.34
N ASP A 150 -22.29 19.41 0.58
CA ASP A 150 -21.66 20.72 0.71
C ASP A 150 -21.47 21.41 -0.65
N ASP A 151 -21.01 20.64 -1.65
CA ASP A 151 -20.82 21.13 -3.02
C ASP A 151 -21.11 20.00 -4.02
N ALA A 152 -22.25 20.10 -4.68
CA ALA A 152 -22.72 19.12 -5.67
C ALA A 152 -21.91 19.14 -7.00
N SER A 153 -20.95 20.05 -7.16
CA SER A 153 -20.03 20.01 -8.29
C SER A 153 -18.94 18.96 -8.13
N ARG A 154 -18.70 18.45 -6.92
CA ARG A 154 -17.68 17.43 -6.64
C ARG A 154 -18.07 16.07 -7.22
N GLN A 155 -17.11 15.42 -7.85
CA GLN A 155 -17.23 14.10 -8.45
C GLN A 155 -16.30 13.11 -7.74
N PHE A 156 -16.60 11.82 -7.83
CA PHE A 156 -15.87 10.81 -7.09
C PHE A 156 -15.44 9.65 -7.98
N VAL A 157 -14.25 9.10 -7.74
CA VAL A 157 -13.78 7.89 -8.39
C VAL A 157 -13.28 6.90 -7.36
N ILE A 158 -13.68 5.63 -7.49
CA ILE A 158 -13.23 4.52 -6.66
C ILE A 158 -12.40 3.57 -7.54
N PRO A 159 -11.07 3.69 -7.55
CA PRO A 159 -10.22 2.74 -8.23
C PRO A 159 -10.10 1.45 -7.42
N ILE A 160 -10.28 0.31 -8.10
CA ILE A 160 -10.11 -1.03 -7.56
C ILE A 160 -9.05 -1.79 -8.36
N ALA A 161 -8.15 -2.49 -7.67
CA ALA A 161 -7.00 -3.14 -8.29
C ALA A 161 -7.35 -4.39 -9.12
N HIS A 162 -8.54 -4.99 -8.94
CA HIS A 162 -8.92 -6.24 -9.62
C HIS A 162 -10.43 -6.34 -9.82
N GLU A 163 -10.85 -6.72 -11.00
CA GLU A 163 -12.25 -6.94 -11.38
C GLU A 163 -13.00 -7.89 -10.44
N ARG A 164 -12.32 -8.90 -9.89
CA ARG A 164 -12.92 -9.85 -8.91
C ARG A 164 -13.52 -9.17 -7.67
N HIS A 165 -13.14 -7.94 -7.38
CA HIS A 165 -13.65 -7.17 -6.24
C HIS A 165 -14.84 -6.30 -6.59
N LEU A 166 -15.14 -6.13 -7.88
CA LEU A 166 -16.24 -5.28 -8.36
C LEU A 166 -17.59 -5.68 -7.75
N PRO A 167 -18.00 -6.96 -7.68
CA PRO A 167 -19.28 -7.34 -7.08
C PRO A 167 -19.40 -6.96 -5.60
N ASP A 168 -18.32 -7.15 -4.82
CA ASP A 168 -18.30 -6.79 -3.41
C ASP A 168 -18.37 -5.26 -3.21
N VAL A 169 -17.63 -4.49 -4.03
CA VAL A 169 -17.61 -3.03 -4.00
C VAL A 169 -18.96 -2.46 -4.39
N THR A 170 -19.57 -2.93 -5.50
CA THR A 170 -20.91 -2.52 -5.95
C THR A 170 -21.95 -2.77 -4.88
N LYS A 171 -21.93 -3.95 -4.26
CA LYS A 171 -22.85 -4.28 -3.16
C LYS A 171 -22.71 -3.33 -1.96
N ILE A 172 -21.47 -2.96 -1.60
CA ILE A 172 -21.23 -2.01 -0.51
C ILE A 172 -21.79 -0.63 -0.89
N ILE A 173 -21.56 -0.18 -2.12
CA ILE A 173 -22.11 1.08 -2.63
C ILE A 173 -23.63 1.08 -2.57
N GLU A 174 -24.28 0.01 -3.02
CA GLU A 174 -25.74 -0.14 -2.99
C GLU A 174 -26.30 -0.08 -1.56
N VAL A 175 -25.69 -0.80 -0.62
CA VAL A 175 -26.14 -0.85 0.77
C VAL A 175 -25.88 0.46 1.52
N THR A 176 -24.74 1.10 1.27
CA THR A 176 -24.32 2.33 1.96
C THR A 176 -24.87 3.57 1.29
N GLY A 177 -25.07 3.52 -0.02
CA GLY A 177 -25.26 4.64 -0.92
C GLY A 177 -26.52 4.59 -1.78
N THR A 178 -27.70 4.25 -1.25
CA THR A 178 -28.94 4.36 -2.04
C THR A 178 -29.18 5.82 -2.47
N LYS A 179 -29.69 6.03 -3.70
CA LYS A 179 -30.04 7.36 -4.22
C LYS A 179 -30.92 8.18 -3.25
N SER A 180 -31.78 7.49 -2.47
CA SER A 180 -32.60 8.11 -1.42
C SER A 180 -31.78 8.65 -0.22
N THR A 181 -30.47 8.37 -0.14
CA THR A 181 -29.60 8.76 0.98
C THR A 181 -28.51 9.77 0.59
N GLY A 182 -28.70 10.53 -0.52
CA GLY A 182 -27.78 11.59 -0.95
C GLY A 182 -26.48 11.05 -1.54
N MET A 183 -26.53 9.92 -2.26
CA MET A 183 -25.39 9.42 -3.00
C MET A 183 -25.08 10.34 -4.19
N PRO A 184 -23.81 10.72 -4.43
CA PRO A 184 -23.44 11.45 -5.63
C PRO A 184 -23.86 10.68 -6.89
N ASP A 185 -24.49 11.36 -7.84
CA ASP A 185 -24.79 10.78 -9.17
C ASP A 185 -23.50 10.55 -9.96
N ASP A 186 -22.49 11.38 -9.70
CA ASP A 186 -21.18 11.38 -10.36
C ASP A 186 -20.15 10.55 -9.54
N LEU A 187 -20.41 9.27 -9.35
CA LEU A 187 -19.49 8.31 -8.75
C LEU A 187 -19.10 7.23 -9.75
N ALA A 188 -17.86 7.25 -10.19
CA ALA A 188 -17.30 6.22 -11.07
C ALA A 188 -16.56 5.14 -10.26
N VAL A 189 -16.71 3.87 -10.67
CA VAL A 189 -15.86 2.75 -10.18
C VAL A 189 -15.02 2.29 -11.35
N VAL A 190 -13.69 2.31 -11.18
CA VAL A 190 -12.74 1.96 -12.24
C VAL A 190 -11.87 0.80 -11.83
N VAL A 191 -11.47 -0.06 -12.78
CA VAL A 191 -10.70 -1.27 -12.51
C VAL A 191 -9.34 -1.15 -13.18
N ASP A 192 -8.26 -1.40 -12.41
CA ASP A 192 -6.86 -1.41 -12.89
C ASP A 192 -6.38 -0.08 -13.51
N GLU A 193 -7.05 1.02 -13.16
CA GLU A 193 -6.71 2.38 -13.60
C GLU A 193 -6.38 3.30 -12.40
N THR A 194 -5.73 2.76 -11.36
CA THR A 194 -5.47 3.51 -10.12
C THR A 194 -4.63 4.75 -10.36
N TYR A 195 -3.61 4.67 -11.21
CA TYR A 195 -2.70 5.80 -11.45
C TYR A 195 -3.37 6.90 -12.28
N ASP A 196 -4.18 6.52 -13.27
CA ASP A 196 -4.95 7.49 -14.06
C ASP A 196 -6.03 8.17 -13.22
N ALA A 197 -6.70 7.42 -12.33
CA ALA A 197 -7.67 7.96 -11.38
C ALA A 197 -7.03 8.98 -10.41
N LEU A 198 -5.83 8.65 -9.88
CA LEU A 198 -5.08 9.56 -9.02
C LEU A 198 -4.61 10.82 -9.76
N ASN A 199 -4.12 10.65 -11.00
CA ASN A 199 -3.70 11.78 -11.84
C ASN A 199 -4.86 12.71 -12.24
N ALA A 200 -6.06 12.16 -12.35
CA ALA A 200 -7.26 12.93 -12.64
C ALA A 200 -7.86 13.60 -11.38
N ALA A 201 -7.49 13.15 -10.18
CA ALA A 201 -8.06 13.62 -8.93
C ALA A 201 -7.36 14.88 -8.39
N ASP A 202 -8.14 15.78 -7.80
CA ASP A 202 -7.66 16.98 -7.09
C ASP A 202 -7.26 16.66 -5.64
N ALA A 203 -7.88 15.63 -5.05
CA ALA A 203 -7.55 15.09 -3.72
C ALA A 203 -7.90 13.60 -3.63
N ALA A 204 -7.31 12.91 -2.68
CA ALA A 204 -7.55 11.48 -2.49
C ALA A 204 -7.64 11.06 -1.02
N ALA A 205 -8.57 10.15 -0.70
CA ALA A 205 -8.55 9.37 0.54
C ALA A 205 -7.90 8.01 0.25
N VAL A 206 -6.76 7.72 0.85
CA VAL A 206 -5.91 6.59 0.48
C VAL A 206 -5.71 5.64 1.65
N THR A 207 -6.07 4.38 1.50
CA THR A 207 -5.78 3.34 2.50
C THR A 207 -4.27 3.18 2.70
N SER A 208 -3.84 3.18 3.97
CA SER A 208 -2.43 3.00 4.35
C SER A 208 -1.84 1.74 3.71
N GLY A 209 -0.68 1.89 3.11
CA GLY A 209 0.05 0.86 2.38
C GLY A 209 0.92 1.48 1.28
N THR A 210 1.27 0.67 0.30
CA THR A 210 2.06 1.09 -0.88
C THR A 210 1.36 2.21 -1.66
N ALA A 211 0.02 2.19 -1.72
CA ALA A 211 -0.77 3.20 -2.41
C ALA A 211 -0.49 4.64 -1.93
N THR A 212 -0.08 4.84 -0.68
CA THR A 212 0.28 6.18 -0.19
C THR A 212 1.58 6.71 -0.83
N LEU A 213 2.52 5.83 -1.15
CA LEU A 213 3.72 6.20 -1.89
C LEU A 213 3.41 6.43 -3.36
N GLU A 214 2.61 5.56 -3.97
CA GLU A 214 2.14 5.69 -5.36
C GLU A 214 1.42 7.03 -5.57
N THR A 215 0.49 7.37 -4.67
CA THR A 215 -0.22 8.66 -4.68
C THR A 215 0.75 9.84 -4.56
N GLY A 216 1.76 9.72 -3.67
CA GLY A 216 2.78 10.75 -3.50
C GLY A 216 3.70 10.91 -4.72
N ILE A 217 4.00 9.84 -5.46
CA ILE A 217 4.77 9.88 -6.71
C ILE A 217 3.98 10.59 -7.82
N ILE A 218 2.67 10.32 -7.92
CA ILE A 218 1.78 11.01 -8.87
C ILE A 218 1.62 12.49 -8.51
N GLY A 219 1.71 12.83 -7.20
CA GLY A 219 1.61 14.20 -6.72
C GLY A 219 0.22 14.61 -6.26
N THR A 220 -0.73 13.69 -6.14
CA THR A 220 -2.09 13.97 -5.70
C THR A 220 -2.11 14.22 -4.18
N PRO A 221 -2.66 15.35 -3.70
CA PRO A 221 -2.88 15.58 -2.27
C PRO A 221 -3.73 14.49 -1.65
N MET A 222 -3.39 14.06 -0.41
CA MET A 222 -4.10 12.93 0.18
C MET A 222 -4.31 13.03 1.68
N VAL A 223 -5.40 12.40 2.14
CA VAL A 223 -5.58 11.94 3.52
C VAL A 223 -5.37 10.42 3.58
N ILE A 224 -4.60 9.96 4.54
CA ILE A 224 -4.30 8.53 4.73
C ILE A 224 -5.31 7.95 5.70
N VAL A 225 -5.96 6.86 5.31
CA VAL A 225 -6.97 6.20 6.14
C VAL A 225 -6.57 4.76 6.44
N TYR A 226 -6.90 4.28 7.64
CA TYR A 226 -6.67 2.87 7.98
C TYR A 226 -7.62 2.39 9.08
N ALA A 227 -8.21 1.22 8.83
CA ALA A 227 -9.01 0.50 9.84
C ALA A 227 -8.76 -1.00 9.76
N THR A 228 -8.55 -1.61 10.92
CA THR A 228 -8.52 -3.06 11.09
C THR A 228 -9.48 -3.49 12.20
N SER A 229 -9.67 -4.80 12.42
CA SER A 229 -10.53 -5.23 13.53
C SER A 229 -9.96 -4.75 14.86
N GLY A 230 -10.83 -4.31 15.77
CA GLY A 230 -10.41 -3.79 17.08
C GLY A 230 -9.50 -4.76 17.84
N LEU A 231 -9.79 -6.05 17.78
CA LEU A 231 -8.95 -7.09 18.39
C LEU A 231 -7.55 -7.13 17.77
N ASN A 232 -7.46 -7.13 16.43
CA ASN A 232 -6.16 -7.13 15.75
C ASN A 232 -5.37 -5.86 16.06
N TYR A 233 -6.04 -4.72 16.11
CA TYR A 233 -5.39 -3.46 16.45
C TYR A 233 -4.78 -3.50 17.85
N VAL A 234 -5.55 -3.90 18.85
CA VAL A 234 -5.08 -3.99 20.24
C VAL A 234 -3.93 -4.97 20.39
N LEU A 235 -4.00 -6.13 19.73
CA LEU A 235 -2.95 -7.16 19.79
C LEU A 235 -1.68 -6.77 19.03
N LEU A 236 -1.79 -6.07 17.90
CA LEU A 236 -0.65 -5.77 17.05
C LEU A 236 0.00 -4.41 17.38
N ARG A 237 -0.76 -3.45 17.91
CA ARG A 237 -0.24 -2.12 18.26
C ARG A 237 1.02 -2.12 19.11
N PRO A 238 1.17 -2.94 20.17
CA PRO A 238 2.39 -2.98 20.96
C PRO A 238 3.60 -3.54 20.21
N LEU A 239 3.36 -4.28 19.12
CA LEU A 239 4.41 -4.91 18.28
C LEU A 239 4.85 -4.00 17.13
N ILE A 240 4.09 -2.94 16.85
CA ILE A 240 4.36 -1.98 15.77
C ILE A 240 5.07 -0.78 16.37
N SER A 241 6.30 -0.54 15.91
CA SER A 241 7.19 0.51 16.44
C SER A 241 7.42 1.59 15.38
N VAL A 242 6.36 2.10 14.75
CA VAL A 242 6.44 3.17 13.75
C VAL A 242 5.74 4.43 14.25
N GLU A 243 6.28 5.59 13.89
CA GLU A 243 5.68 6.89 14.19
C GLU A 243 4.55 7.22 13.21
N HIS A 244 4.62 6.67 11.99
CA HIS A 244 3.66 6.91 10.91
C HIS A 244 3.17 5.60 10.31
N TYR A 245 1.90 5.58 9.91
CA TYR A 245 1.26 4.45 9.24
C TYR A 245 1.35 4.54 7.71
N GLY A 246 1.40 5.75 7.17
CA GLY A 246 1.57 5.99 5.74
C GLY A 246 3.03 5.89 5.32
N LEU A 247 3.30 5.14 4.26
CA LEU A 247 4.66 4.94 3.76
C LEU A 247 5.29 6.27 3.31
N ILE A 248 4.50 7.18 2.75
CA ILE A 248 4.95 8.52 2.36
C ILE A 248 5.46 9.34 3.57
N ASN A 249 4.75 9.29 4.70
CA ASN A 249 5.16 9.99 5.93
C ASN A 249 6.43 9.37 6.53
N LEU A 250 6.55 8.03 6.48
CA LEU A 250 7.75 7.30 6.92
C LEU A 250 8.98 7.69 6.09
N ILE A 251 8.84 7.77 4.77
CA ILE A 251 9.94 8.16 3.87
C ILE A 251 10.31 9.62 4.07
N ALA A 252 9.32 10.50 4.22
CA ALA A 252 9.54 11.92 4.47
C ALA A 252 10.14 12.21 5.86
N GLY A 253 10.09 11.24 6.79
CA GLY A 253 10.51 11.44 8.19
C GLY A 253 9.67 12.50 8.94
N ARG A 254 8.51 12.86 8.39
CA ARG A 254 7.57 13.83 8.95
C ARG A 254 6.17 13.59 8.40
N LYS A 255 5.17 14.18 9.04
CA LYS A 255 3.77 14.11 8.61
C LYS A 255 3.53 15.05 7.42
N VAL A 256 3.58 14.55 6.20
CA VAL A 256 3.28 15.28 4.95
C VAL A 256 1.82 15.09 4.52
N ALA A 257 1.19 14.01 4.96
CA ALA A 257 -0.24 13.73 4.79
C ALA A 257 -0.87 13.38 6.13
N LYS A 258 -2.09 13.85 6.38
CA LYS A 258 -2.84 13.52 7.60
C LYS A 258 -3.16 12.03 7.63
N GLU A 259 -3.08 11.42 8.81
CA GLU A 259 -3.43 10.02 9.05
C GLU A 259 -4.66 9.93 9.94
N LEU A 260 -5.71 9.28 9.46
CA LEU A 260 -6.94 8.99 10.18
C LEU A 260 -7.02 7.49 10.46
N ILE A 261 -6.65 7.09 11.67
CA ILE A 261 -6.43 5.69 12.02
C ILE A 261 -7.49 5.22 13.02
N GLN A 262 -8.14 4.11 12.72
CA GLN A 262 -9.10 3.44 13.62
C GLN A 262 -10.23 4.36 14.06
N ARG A 263 -10.19 4.87 15.32
CA ARG A 263 -11.24 5.72 15.91
C ARG A 263 -11.30 7.12 15.30
N GLU A 264 -10.21 7.59 14.72
CA GLU A 264 -10.15 8.88 14.02
C GLU A 264 -10.77 8.80 12.62
N LEU A 265 -10.94 7.59 12.09
CA LEU A 265 -11.54 7.36 10.79
C LEU A 265 -13.07 7.42 10.90
N SER A 266 -13.63 8.51 10.45
CA SER A 266 -15.08 8.73 10.33
C SER A 266 -15.39 9.46 9.01
N PRO A 267 -16.63 9.39 8.51
CA PRO A 267 -17.04 10.19 7.34
C PRO A 267 -16.75 11.69 7.50
N GLN A 268 -17.01 12.24 8.69
CA GLN A 268 -16.80 13.65 9.00
C GLN A 268 -15.33 14.03 8.98
N SER A 269 -14.45 13.22 9.60
CA SER A 269 -13.02 13.51 9.62
C SER A 269 -12.36 13.38 8.25
N VAL A 270 -12.82 12.43 7.42
CA VAL A 270 -12.33 12.30 6.04
C VAL A 270 -12.80 13.47 5.19
N ALA A 271 -14.09 13.85 5.28
CA ALA A 271 -14.62 14.98 4.53
C ALA A 271 -13.98 16.33 4.93
N ALA A 272 -13.60 16.49 6.19
CA ALA A 272 -12.94 17.71 6.66
C ALA A 272 -11.48 17.85 6.17
N GLU A 273 -10.84 16.77 5.74
CA GLU A 273 -9.46 16.76 5.25
C GLU A 273 -9.36 16.77 3.71
N LEU A 274 -10.46 16.45 3.02
CA LEU A 274 -10.58 16.50 1.55
C LEU A 274 -11.19 17.83 1.07
#